data_9c5495194c2171f161a0cd42fccd5f55
#
_entry.id   9c5495194c2171f161a0cd42fccd5f55
#
_cell.length_a   1.000
_cell.length_b   1.000
_cell.length_c   1.000
_cell.angle_alpha   90.00
_cell.angle_beta   90.00
_cell.angle_gamma   90.00
#
_symmetry.space_group_name_H-M   'P 1'
#
loop_
_entity.id
_entity.type
_entity.pdbx_description
1 polymer ?
#
loop_
_entity_poly.entity_id
_entity_poly.type
_entity_poly.pdbx_seq_one_letter_code
_entity_poly.pdbx_strand_id
1 'polypeptide(L)'
;MPELRMKNFWLVKQEPSSYSWSDFVAEGETSWTGVRNFAARNNLRRMQKGDEVFFYHSGEEKAVIGIAKVTRVAYPDPTAKEGDWSTVDLAAVKPLRLPVTLREIKANSQLNGIALVRQSRLSVMPLGEAEFREIVQMGSK
;
A
#
# COMPACT_ATOMS: atom_id res chain seq x y z
N MET A 1 31.06 7.67 1.49
CA MET A 1 30.13 6.64 1.93
C MET A 1 28.71 7.09 1.68
N PRO A 2 27.99 6.43 0.80
CA PRO A 2 26.61 6.81 0.62
C PRO A 2 25.84 6.54 1.90
N GLU A 3 25.00 7.47 2.25
CA GLU A 3 24.13 7.33 3.39
C GLU A 3 23.13 6.22 3.10
N LEU A 4 23.00 5.29 4.05
CA LEU A 4 22.00 4.24 3.94
C LEU A 4 20.65 4.80 4.38
N ARG A 5 19.85 5.19 3.41
CA ARG A 5 18.50 5.63 3.71
C ARG A 5 17.64 4.43 4.10
N MET A 6 17.03 4.51 5.29
CA MET A 6 16.09 3.49 5.74
C MET A 6 14.82 3.60 4.92
N LYS A 7 14.42 2.50 4.29
CA LYS A 7 13.13 2.45 3.61
C LYS A 7 12.00 2.47 4.62
N ASN A 8 10.93 3.12 4.24
CA ASN A 8 9.67 3.00 4.95
C ASN A 8 8.78 2.02 4.20
N PHE A 9 7.80 1.49 4.90
CA PHE A 9 6.91 0.45 4.37
C PHE A 9 5.47 0.90 4.56
N TRP A 10 4.65 0.59 3.56
CA TRP A 10 3.28 1.09 3.48
C TRP A 10 2.37 0.01 2.95
N LEU A 11 1.08 0.23 3.12
CA LEU A 11 0.03 -0.60 2.49
C LEU A 11 -1.02 0.34 1.93
N VAL A 12 -1.43 0.12 0.69
CA VAL A 12 -2.52 0.86 0.05
C VAL A 12 -3.61 -0.12 -0.35
N LYS A 13 -4.85 0.32 -0.23
CA LYS A 13 -6.03 -0.49 -0.53
C LYS A 13 -6.67 -0.05 -1.82
N GLN A 14 -7.17 -1.03 -2.59
CA GLN A 14 -7.96 -0.77 -3.77
C GLN A 14 -9.06 -1.82 -3.88
N GLU A 15 -10.23 -1.40 -4.33
CA GLU A 15 -11.30 -2.31 -4.67
C GLU A 15 -10.94 -2.97 -6.00
N PRO A 16 -10.86 -4.31 -6.11
CA PRO A 16 -10.43 -4.94 -7.36
C PRO A 16 -11.38 -4.68 -8.53
N SER A 17 -12.65 -4.40 -8.27
CA SER A 17 -13.58 -4.02 -9.33
C SER A 17 -13.29 -2.63 -9.90
N SER A 18 -12.60 -1.77 -9.15
CA SER A 18 -12.21 -0.44 -9.59
C SER A 18 -10.81 -0.44 -10.18
N TYR A 19 -9.87 -1.11 -9.52
CA TYR A 19 -8.47 -1.16 -9.95
C TYR A 19 -7.79 -2.36 -9.32
N SER A 20 -7.61 -3.42 -10.10
CA SER A 20 -7.04 -4.68 -9.60
C SER A 20 -5.53 -4.68 -9.72
N TRP A 21 -4.90 -5.65 -9.06
CA TRP A 21 -3.47 -5.91 -9.24
C TRP A 21 -3.14 -6.17 -10.71
N SER A 22 -4.01 -6.90 -11.43
CA SER A 22 -3.82 -7.16 -12.86
C SER A 22 -3.82 -5.88 -13.66
N ASP A 23 -4.72 -4.95 -13.35
CA ASP A 23 -4.75 -3.64 -14.01
C ASP A 23 -3.45 -2.89 -13.76
N PHE A 24 -2.97 -2.91 -12.52
CA PHE A 24 -1.74 -2.25 -12.13
C PHE A 24 -0.54 -2.83 -12.87
N VAL A 25 -0.43 -4.16 -12.93
CA VAL A 25 0.67 -4.83 -13.64
C VAL A 25 0.63 -4.47 -15.13
N ALA A 26 -0.55 -4.41 -15.72
CA ALA A 26 -0.70 -4.06 -17.12
C ALA A 26 -0.23 -2.63 -17.40
N GLU A 27 -0.47 -1.70 -16.48
CA GLU A 27 0.03 -0.33 -16.61
C GLU A 27 1.51 -0.20 -16.24
N GLY A 28 1.98 -1.02 -15.31
CA GLY A 28 3.34 -0.97 -14.81
C GLY A 28 3.55 0.12 -13.75
N GLU A 29 3.07 1.31 -14.00
CA GLU A 29 3.16 2.44 -13.09
C GLU A 29 1.87 3.23 -13.14
N THR A 30 1.43 3.77 -12.00
CA THR A 30 0.20 4.55 -11.96
C THR A 30 0.31 5.66 -10.91
N SER A 31 -0.51 6.69 -11.08
CA SER A 31 -0.68 7.74 -10.06
C SER A 31 -1.80 7.30 -9.12
N TRP A 32 -1.53 7.34 -7.82
CA TRP A 32 -2.47 6.87 -6.79
C TRP A 32 -3.45 7.98 -6.44
N THR A 33 -4.35 8.31 -7.37
CA THR A 33 -5.30 9.41 -7.25
C THR A 33 -6.54 8.99 -6.48
N GLY A 34 -7.35 9.98 -6.12
CA GLY A 34 -8.68 9.73 -5.55
C GLY A 34 -8.70 9.52 -4.04
N VAL A 35 -7.58 9.67 -3.34
CA VAL A 35 -7.55 9.55 -1.88
C VAL A 35 -8.21 10.79 -1.28
N ARG A 36 -9.27 10.59 -0.50
CA ARG A 36 -10.09 11.67 0.05
C ARG A 36 -10.31 11.57 1.57
N ASN A 37 -9.35 10.95 2.25
CA ASN A 37 -9.30 10.86 3.72
C ASN A 37 -8.05 11.59 4.18
N PHE A 38 -8.15 12.43 5.20
CA PHE A 38 -7.03 13.26 5.64
C PHE A 38 -5.86 12.42 6.17
N ALA A 39 -6.13 11.38 6.94
CA ALA A 39 -5.06 10.52 7.47
C ALA A 39 -4.34 9.79 6.32
N ALA A 40 -5.09 9.26 5.36
CA ALA A 40 -4.51 8.59 4.19
C ALA A 40 -3.67 9.57 3.36
N ARG A 41 -4.19 10.79 3.13
CA ARG A 41 -3.44 11.83 2.42
C ARG A 41 -2.12 12.14 3.13
N ASN A 42 -2.17 12.28 4.45
CA ASN A 42 -0.97 12.61 5.22
C ASN A 42 0.05 11.47 5.13
N ASN A 43 -0.41 10.22 5.07
CA ASN A 43 0.47 9.08 4.86
C ASN A 43 1.11 9.11 3.47
N LEU A 44 0.34 9.44 2.41
CA LEU A 44 0.92 9.61 1.08
C LEU A 44 2.05 10.65 1.09
N ARG A 45 1.84 11.75 1.81
CA ARG A 45 2.83 12.85 1.88
C ARG A 45 4.12 12.45 2.57
N ARG A 46 4.09 11.40 3.38
CA ARG A 46 5.27 10.90 4.10
C ARG A 46 6.05 9.86 3.31
N MET A 47 5.48 9.33 2.23
CA MET A 47 6.16 8.35 1.39
C MET A 47 7.35 8.97 0.69
N GLN A 48 8.42 8.19 0.56
CA GLN A 48 9.65 8.60 -0.11
C GLN A 48 9.93 7.67 -1.28
N LYS A 49 10.59 8.19 -2.29
CA LYS A 49 10.96 7.40 -3.46
C LYS A 49 11.76 6.16 -3.04
N GLY A 50 11.35 5.01 -3.54
CA GLY A 50 11.97 3.73 -3.21
C GLY A 50 11.31 2.99 -2.06
N ASP A 51 10.41 3.63 -1.32
CA ASP A 51 9.65 2.93 -0.27
C ASP A 51 8.86 1.79 -0.88
N GLU A 52 8.69 0.71 -0.11
CA GLU A 52 7.93 -0.46 -0.56
C GLU A 52 6.50 -0.38 -0.05
N VAL A 53 5.58 -0.80 -0.90
CA VAL A 53 4.15 -0.62 -0.66
C VAL A 53 3.43 -1.92 -0.99
N PHE A 54 2.68 -2.46 -0.03
CA PHE A 54 1.77 -3.57 -0.34
C PHE A 54 0.54 -3.06 -1.07
N PHE A 55 0.12 -3.80 -2.08
CA PHE A 55 -1.14 -3.59 -2.79
C PHE A 55 -2.16 -4.57 -2.21
N TYR A 56 -3.23 -4.04 -1.62
CA TYR A 56 -4.25 -4.82 -0.93
C TYR A 56 -5.58 -4.71 -1.68
N HIS A 57 -6.18 -5.86 -1.98
CA HIS A 57 -7.54 -5.91 -2.51
C HIS A 57 -8.54 -5.83 -1.35
N SER A 58 -9.35 -4.76 -1.34
CA SER A 58 -10.43 -4.62 -0.37
C SER A 58 -11.69 -5.31 -0.91
N GLY A 59 -12.82 -5.14 -0.24
CA GLY A 59 -14.06 -5.76 -0.66
C GLY A 59 -14.16 -7.20 -0.16
N GLU A 60 -14.52 -8.10 -1.03
CA GLU A 60 -14.74 -9.51 -0.64
C GLU A 60 -13.44 -10.27 -0.41
N GLU A 61 -12.43 -10.01 -1.23
CA GLU A 61 -11.18 -10.77 -1.17
C GLU A 61 -10.39 -10.50 0.10
N LYS A 62 -10.21 -9.24 0.47
CA LYS A 62 -9.50 -8.81 1.68
C LYS A 62 -8.15 -9.47 1.84
N ALA A 63 -7.24 -9.18 0.93
CA ALA A 63 -5.92 -9.81 0.92
C ALA A 63 -4.86 -8.90 0.35
N VAL A 64 -3.61 -9.06 0.86
CA VAL A 64 -2.43 -8.47 0.27
C VAL A 64 -2.06 -9.30 -0.95
N ILE A 65 -1.95 -8.66 -2.10
CA ILE A 65 -1.78 -9.35 -3.38
C ILE A 65 -0.36 -9.21 -3.93
N GLY A 66 0.26 -8.05 -3.76
CA GLY A 66 1.56 -7.82 -4.35
C GLY A 66 2.30 -6.65 -3.73
N ILE A 67 3.49 -6.40 -4.27
CA ILE A 67 4.39 -5.36 -3.79
C ILE A 67 4.62 -4.34 -4.89
N ALA A 68 4.53 -3.07 -4.52
CA ALA A 68 4.82 -1.93 -5.36
C ALA A 68 5.95 -1.12 -4.73
N LYS A 69 6.44 -0.12 -5.43
CA LYS A 69 7.39 0.85 -4.89
C LYS A 69 6.98 2.26 -5.27
N VAL A 70 7.36 3.22 -4.45
CA VAL A 70 7.11 4.64 -4.72
C VAL A 70 8.13 5.11 -5.75
N THR A 71 7.65 5.65 -6.86
CA THR A 71 8.50 6.19 -7.93
C THR A 71 8.48 7.71 -7.98
N ARG A 72 7.42 8.33 -7.44
CA ARG A 72 7.33 9.79 -7.34
C ARG A 72 6.65 10.15 -6.03
N VAL A 73 7.28 11.07 -5.28
CA VAL A 73 6.73 11.53 -4.00
C VAL A 73 5.49 12.40 -4.21
N ALA A 74 4.78 12.70 -3.13
CA ALA A 74 3.49 13.38 -3.17
C ALA A 74 3.52 14.68 -3.97
N TYR A 75 2.48 14.87 -4.77
CA TYR A 75 2.22 16.08 -5.53
C TYR A 75 0.69 16.28 -5.57
N PRO A 76 0.21 17.47 -5.95
CA PRO A 76 -1.22 17.72 -5.95
C PRO A 76 -1.96 16.72 -6.86
N ASP A 77 -3.06 16.17 -6.33
CA ASP A 77 -3.88 15.22 -7.07
C ASP A 77 -4.61 15.94 -8.20
N PRO A 78 -4.31 15.62 -9.47
CA PRO A 78 -4.94 16.34 -10.59
C PRO A 78 -6.43 16.01 -10.77
N THR A 79 -6.93 14.97 -10.10
CA THR A 79 -8.34 14.62 -10.18
C THR A 79 -9.19 15.36 -9.17
N ALA A 80 -8.57 16.06 -8.22
CA ALA A 80 -9.28 16.81 -7.20
C ALA A 80 -9.81 18.11 -7.79
N LYS A 81 -11.10 18.34 -7.68
CA LYS A 81 -11.74 19.58 -8.16
C LYS A 81 -11.57 20.70 -7.17
N GLU A 82 -11.49 20.35 -5.88
CA GLU A 82 -11.27 21.32 -4.81
C GLU A 82 -10.61 20.62 -3.64
N GLY A 83 -10.04 21.40 -2.73
CA GLY A 83 -9.39 20.86 -1.55
C GLY A 83 -7.92 20.54 -1.78
N ASP A 84 -7.25 20.22 -0.69
CA ASP A 84 -5.80 19.98 -0.65
C ASP A 84 -5.53 18.49 -0.61
N TRP A 85 -5.51 17.86 -1.78
CA TRP A 85 -5.34 16.43 -1.91
C TRP A 85 -4.05 16.09 -2.67
N SER A 86 -3.47 14.96 -2.33
CA SER A 86 -2.18 14.54 -2.87
C SER A 86 -2.28 13.17 -3.51
N THR A 87 -1.36 12.90 -4.41
CA THR A 87 -1.16 11.60 -5.01
C THR A 87 0.33 11.29 -5.00
N VAL A 88 0.68 10.02 -5.14
CA VAL A 88 2.05 9.55 -5.38
C VAL A 88 2.01 8.67 -6.60
N ASP A 89 3.17 8.42 -7.21
CA ASP A 89 3.26 7.42 -8.28
C ASP A 89 3.85 6.14 -7.71
N LEU A 90 3.24 5.02 -8.07
CA LEU A 90 3.66 3.69 -7.66
C LEU A 90 3.90 2.84 -8.90
N ALA A 91 4.94 2.00 -8.83
CA ALA A 91 5.22 1.00 -9.87
C ALA A 91 5.03 -0.40 -9.29
N ALA A 92 4.45 -1.29 -10.08
CA ALA A 92 4.30 -2.68 -9.69
C ALA A 92 5.66 -3.36 -9.68
N VAL A 93 5.98 -4.09 -8.60
CA VAL A 93 7.25 -4.81 -8.48
C VAL A 93 7.04 -6.30 -8.71
N LYS A 94 6.24 -6.95 -7.88
CA LYS A 94 5.95 -8.39 -8.03
C LYS A 94 4.72 -8.78 -7.22
N PRO A 95 4.00 -9.82 -7.65
CA PRO A 95 2.93 -10.36 -6.82
C PRO A 95 3.52 -11.17 -5.66
N LEU A 96 2.75 -11.36 -4.61
CA LEU A 96 3.06 -12.40 -3.64
C LEU A 96 2.72 -13.75 -4.26
N ARG A 97 3.48 -14.77 -3.92
CA ARG A 97 3.22 -16.12 -4.42
C ARG A 97 1.83 -16.60 -4.02
N LEU A 98 1.45 -16.31 -2.76
CA LEU A 98 0.12 -16.57 -2.23
C LEU A 98 -0.41 -15.26 -1.65
N PRO A 99 -1.66 -14.88 -1.95
CA PRO A 99 -2.26 -13.75 -1.26
C PRO A 99 -2.27 -13.98 0.25
N VAL A 100 -2.02 -12.92 1.00
CA VAL A 100 -2.08 -12.97 2.46
C VAL A 100 -3.38 -12.32 2.89
N THR A 101 -4.31 -13.14 3.41
CA THR A 101 -5.66 -12.65 3.71
C THR A 101 -5.69 -11.87 5.02
N LEU A 102 -6.69 -10.99 5.14
CA LEU A 102 -6.93 -10.27 6.38
C LEU A 102 -7.18 -11.26 7.53
N ARG A 103 -7.88 -12.35 7.25
CA ARG A 103 -8.14 -13.39 8.26
C ARG A 103 -6.84 -13.97 8.81
N GLU A 104 -5.89 -14.28 7.93
CA GLU A 104 -4.57 -14.77 8.34
C GLU A 104 -3.80 -13.73 9.15
N ILE A 105 -3.89 -12.47 8.73
CA ILE A 105 -3.23 -11.36 9.44
C ILE A 105 -3.81 -11.20 10.84
N LYS A 106 -5.13 -11.26 10.99
CA LYS A 106 -5.78 -11.16 12.30
C LYS A 106 -5.39 -12.30 13.22
N ALA A 107 -5.14 -13.49 12.67
CA ALA A 107 -4.75 -14.66 13.44
C ALA A 107 -3.26 -14.69 13.81
N ASN A 108 -2.48 -13.78 13.25
CA ASN A 108 -1.03 -13.72 13.47
C ASN A 108 -0.73 -12.72 14.60
N SER A 109 -0.13 -13.21 15.70
CA SER A 109 0.13 -12.37 16.87
C SER A 109 1.08 -11.21 16.61
N GLN A 110 1.91 -11.29 15.56
CA GLN A 110 2.82 -10.21 15.20
C GLN A 110 2.11 -9.13 14.37
N LEU A 111 0.94 -9.43 13.82
CA LEU A 111 0.26 -8.55 12.86
C LEU A 111 -1.10 -8.07 13.33
N ASN A 112 -1.67 -8.67 14.35
CA ASN A 112 -3.06 -8.39 14.73
C ASN A 112 -3.29 -6.98 15.28
N GLY A 113 -2.23 -6.21 15.49
CA GLY A 113 -2.33 -4.83 15.97
C GLY A 113 -2.04 -3.77 14.91
N ILE A 114 -1.76 -4.17 13.66
CA ILE A 114 -1.43 -3.18 12.62
C ILE A 114 -2.67 -2.38 12.20
N ALA A 115 -2.43 -1.22 11.57
CA ALA A 115 -3.52 -0.31 11.18
C ALA A 115 -4.55 -0.98 10.27
N LEU A 116 -4.13 -1.92 9.42
CA LEU A 116 -5.06 -2.67 8.57
C LEU A 116 -6.17 -3.34 9.38
N VAL A 117 -5.83 -3.86 10.56
CA VAL A 117 -6.79 -4.52 11.44
C VAL A 117 -7.56 -3.51 12.27
N ARG A 118 -6.87 -2.50 12.81
CA ARG A 118 -7.47 -1.56 13.77
C ARG A 118 -8.27 -0.43 13.11
N GLN A 119 -7.89 -0.05 11.90
CA GLN A 119 -8.47 1.10 11.21
C GLN A 119 -9.01 0.67 9.85
N SER A 120 -10.14 -0.03 9.87
CA SER A 120 -10.68 -0.68 8.68
C SER A 120 -11.01 0.28 7.53
N ARG A 121 -11.20 1.57 7.83
CA ARG A 121 -11.54 2.58 6.83
C ARG A 121 -10.32 3.34 6.28
N LEU A 122 -9.15 3.11 6.85
CA LEU A 122 -7.95 3.78 6.37
C LEU A 122 -7.44 3.06 5.12
N SER A 123 -7.23 3.81 4.05
CA SER A 123 -6.85 3.23 2.75
C SER A 123 -5.36 3.33 2.44
N VAL A 124 -4.61 4.09 3.21
CA VAL A 124 -3.15 4.22 3.07
C VAL A 124 -2.58 4.24 4.48
N MET A 125 -1.68 3.32 4.79
CA MET A 125 -1.17 3.18 6.15
C MET A 125 0.29 2.80 6.18
N PRO A 126 1.02 3.22 7.21
CA PRO A 126 2.40 2.76 7.41
C PRO A 126 2.43 1.36 7.99
N LEU A 127 3.53 0.66 7.75
CA LEU A 127 3.84 -0.61 8.37
C LEU A 127 5.25 -0.55 8.93
N GLY A 128 5.50 -1.25 10.04
CA GLY A 128 6.85 -1.46 10.51
C GLY A 128 7.58 -2.45 9.61
N GLU A 129 8.90 -2.39 9.62
CA GLU A 129 9.70 -3.29 8.80
C GLU A 129 9.45 -4.76 9.16
N ALA A 130 9.40 -5.08 10.46
CA ALA A 130 9.16 -6.46 10.91
C ALA A 130 7.80 -6.97 10.44
N GLU A 131 6.79 -6.12 10.48
CA GLU A 131 5.44 -6.46 10.02
C GLU A 131 5.41 -6.69 8.52
N PHE A 132 6.09 -5.83 7.77
CA PHE A 132 6.18 -5.98 6.32
C PHE A 132 6.86 -7.30 5.95
N ARG A 133 7.98 -7.62 6.60
CA ARG A 133 8.72 -8.86 6.34
C ARG A 133 7.93 -10.09 6.72
N GLU A 134 7.15 -10.03 7.79
CA GLU A 134 6.30 -11.15 8.20
C GLU A 134 5.24 -11.44 7.13
N ILE A 135 4.61 -10.41 6.58
CA ILE A 135 3.62 -10.60 5.51
C ILE A 135 4.28 -11.17 4.26
N VAL A 136 5.47 -10.68 3.90
CA VAL A 136 6.22 -11.22 2.74
C VAL A 136 6.49 -12.71 2.95
N GLN A 137 6.90 -13.09 4.14
CA GLN A 137 7.17 -14.49 4.46
C GLN A 137 5.89 -15.34 4.33
N MET A 138 4.77 -14.86 4.86
CA MET A 138 3.49 -15.56 4.73
C MET A 138 3.09 -15.75 3.27
N GLY A 139 3.37 -14.76 2.44
CA GLY A 139 3.01 -14.79 1.02
C GLY A 139 4.00 -15.55 0.14
N SER A 140 5.07 -16.08 0.71
CA SER A 140 6.10 -16.80 -0.06
C SER A 140 6.02 -18.32 0.06
N LYS A 141 5.09 -18.84 0.82
CA LYS A 141 4.95 -20.27 1.10
C LYS A 141 4.39 -21.10 -0.06
#